data_5227d94666f8a19cc0ee41d3a96f915d
#
_entry.id   5227d94666f8a19cc0ee41d3a96f915d
#
_cell.length_a   1.000
_cell.length_b   1.000
_cell.length_c   1.000
_cell.angle_alpha   90.00
_cell.angle_beta   90.00
_cell.angle_gamma   90.00
#
_symmetry.space_group_name_H-M   'P 1'
#
loop_
_entity.id
_entity.type
_entity.pdbx_description
1 polymer ?
#
loop_
_entity_poly.entity_id
_entity_poly.type
_entity_poly.pdbx_seq_one_letter_code
_entity_poly.pdbx_strand_id
1 'polypeptide(L)'
;MSYLPWAPGETVDTRQLAEFQRRLVDTQLFDLAAVAPPDTPPESEDLPVKVRLEEAPFRTVEAGLRYATDAGPAVRLAFQHRNLLRAGERLSLSLDTEIDEQEFEARFTKPQFLRPGQELEVGIKSFRADDSPYDATGFDAIAGLRRDLGENWTLGVAGVGEFALIDERGGDTEA
;
A
#
# COMPACT_ATOMS: atom_id res chain seq x y z
N MET A 1 -17.78 2.90 8.54
CA MET A 1 -17.49 1.47 8.48
C MET A 1 -17.13 1.01 9.89
N SER A 2 -17.63 -0.12 10.35
CA SER A 2 -17.30 -0.62 11.69
C SER A 2 -16.14 -1.59 11.58
N TYR A 3 -15.03 -1.32 12.25
CA TYR A 3 -13.90 -2.25 12.39
C TYR A 3 -14.17 -3.32 13.46
N LEU A 4 -15.25 -3.15 14.23
CA LEU A 4 -15.64 -4.10 15.28
C LEU A 4 -16.03 -5.43 14.66
N PRO A 5 -15.44 -6.55 15.09
CA PRO A 5 -15.79 -7.88 14.62
C PRO A 5 -17.04 -8.48 15.32
N TRP A 6 -17.65 -7.72 16.26
CA TRP A 6 -18.86 -8.12 16.99
C TRP A 6 -19.95 -7.06 16.92
N ALA A 7 -21.18 -7.45 17.18
CA ALA A 7 -22.32 -6.57 17.31
C ALA A 7 -22.48 -6.05 18.76
N PRO A 8 -23.09 -4.87 18.97
CA PRO A 8 -23.44 -4.41 20.32
C PRO A 8 -24.32 -5.42 21.07
N GLY A 9 -23.95 -5.76 22.32
CA GLY A 9 -24.66 -6.73 23.15
C GLY A 9 -24.26 -8.19 22.90
N GLU A 10 -23.31 -8.45 22.04
CA GLU A 10 -22.76 -9.80 21.81
C GLU A 10 -21.68 -10.13 22.85
N THR A 11 -21.59 -11.40 23.23
CA THR A 11 -20.52 -11.88 24.10
C THR A 11 -19.20 -11.85 23.36
N VAL A 12 -18.22 -11.13 23.87
CA VAL A 12 -16.91 -10.94 23.24
C VAL A 12 -15.87 -11.82 23.94
N ASP A 13 -15.10 -12.57 23.16
CA ASP A 13 -13.98 -13.36 23.65
C ASP A 13 -12.62 -12.68 23.36
N THR A 14 -11.55 -13.23 23.95
CA THR A 14 -10.20 -12.70 23.79
C THR A 14 -9.69 -12.79 22.34
N ARG A 15 -10.20 -13.74 21.55
CA ARG A 15 -9.83 -13.89 20.12
C ARG A 15 -10.40 -12.75 19.30
N GLN A 16 -11.65 -12.36 19.57
CA GLN A 16 -12.29 -11.22 18.91
C GLN A 16 -11.60 -9.91 19.26
N LEU A 17 -11.14 -9.73 20.51
CA LEU A 17 -10.33 -8.57 20.88
C LEU A 17 -9.00 -8.52 20.11
N ALA A 18 -8.31 -9.66 20.00
CA ALA A 18 -7.06 -9.76 19.24
C ALA A 18 -7.29 -9.52 17.73
N GLU A 19 -8.39 -10.00 17.18
CA GLU A 19 -8.78 -9.75 15.80
C GLU A 19 -9.08 -8.27 15.55
N PHE A 20 -9.80 -7.63 16.47
CA PHE A 20 -10.07 -6.20 16.40
C PHE A 20 -8.77 -5.38 16.42
N GLN A 21 -7.86 -5.70 17.34
CA GLN A 21 -6.55 -5.05 17.39
C GLN A 21 -5.77 -5.25 16.08
N ARG A 22 -5.75 -6.45 15.53
CA ARG A 22 -5.09 -6.75 14.25
C ARG A 22 -5.69 -5.92 13.12
N ARG A 23 -7.02 -5.87 13.01
CA ARG A 23 -7.71 -5.05 12.01
C ARG A 23 -7.34 -3.57 12.11
N LEU A 24 -7.18 -3.03 13.33
CA LEU A 24 -6.73 -1.65 13.53
C LEU A 24 -5.28 -1.45 13.06
N VAL A 25 -4.37 -2.37 13.41
CA VAL A 25 -2.97 -2.34 12.96
C VAL A 25 -2.86 -2.44 11.45
N ASP A 26 -3.62 -3.32 10.83
CA ASP A 26 -3.62 -3.53 9.37
C ASP A 26 -4.08 -2.30 8.59
N THR A 27 -4.81 -1.38 9.22
CA THR A 27 -5.15 -0.10 8.58
C THR A 27 -3.92 0.78 8.33
N GLN A 28 -2.85 0.60 9.09
CA GLN A 28 -1.66 1.46 9.11
C GLN A 28 -1.97 2.94 9.41
N LEU A 29 -3.09 3.21 10.06
CA LEU A 29 -3.50 4.55 10.47
C LEU A 29 -2.99 4.91 11.87
N PHE A 30 -2.53 3.90 12.62
CA PHE A 30 -2.11 4.05 14.01
C PHE A 30 -0.69 3.52 14.20
N ASP A 31 0.13 4.30 14.89
CA ASP A 31 1.46 3.86 15.37
C ASP A 31 1.30 2.94 16.59
N LEU A 32 0.24 3.17 17.37
CA LEU A 32 -0.14 2.29 18.47
C LEU A 32 -1.64 1.98 18.39
N ALA A 33 -1.96 0.71 18.41
CA ALA A 33 -3.33 0.21 18.60
C ALA A 33 -3.31 -0.87 19.67
N ALA A 34 -3.76 -0.54 20.87
CA ALA A 34 -3.86 -1.47 21.98
C ALA A 34 -5.32 -1.65 22.38
N VAL A 35 -5.75 -2.90 22.43
CA VAL A 35 -7.09 -3.31 22.85
C VAL A 35 -6.93 -4.23 24.05
N ALA A 36 -7.46 -3.82 25.18
CA ALA A 36 -7.33 -4.58 26.43
C ALA A 36 -8.69 -4.76 27.13
N PRO A 37 -8.93 -5.91 27.74
CA PRO A 37 -10.03 -6.05 28.69
C PRO A 37 -9.78 -5.16 29.91
N PRO A 38 -10.80 -4.88 30.74
CA PRO A 38 -10.63 -4.11 31.96
C PRO A 38 -9.72 -4.85 32.95
N ASP A 39 -8.94 -4.08 33.71
CA ASP A 39 -8.00 -4.60 34.72
C ASP A 39 -8.71 -5.23 35.93
N THR A 40 -9.99 -4.90 36.12
CA THR A 40 -10.81 -5.40 37.23
C THR A 40 -12.06 -6.09 36.66
N PRO A 41 -12.48 -7.24 37.22
CA PRO A 41 -13.75 -7.83 36.83
C PRO A 41 -14.89 -6.82 36.99
N PRO A 42 -15.71 -6.63 35.96
CA PRO A 42 -16.82 -5.68 36.05
C PRO A 42 -17.87 -6.19 37.04
N GLU A 43 -18.48 -5.26 37.78
CA GLU A 43 -19.63 -5.56 38.65
C GLU A 43 -20.93 -5.76 37.86
N SER A 44 -20.91 -5.51 36.54
CA SER A 44 -22.02 -5.62 35.62
C SER A 44 -21.74 -6.63 34.49
N GLU A 45 -22.79 -7.11 33.82
CA GLU A 45 -22.67 -7.98 32.64
C GLU A 45 -21.97 -7.26 31.45
N ASP A 46 -21.90 -5.94 31.47
CA ASP A 46 -21.25 -5.15 30.43
C ASP A 46 -19.74 -5.06 30.67
N LEU A 47 -18.94 -5.53 29.73
CA LEU A 47 -17.50 -5.49 29.74
C LEU A 47 -16.95 -4.25 29.03
N PRO A 48 -16.41 -3.23 29.75
CA PRO A 48 -15.81 -2.07 29.10
C PRO A 48 -14.46 -2.45 28.48
N VAL A 49 -14.38 -2.47 27.15
CA VAL A 49 -13.12 -2.69 26.42
C VAL A 49 -12.37 -1.36 26.32
N LYS A 50 -11.13 -1.33 26.82
CA LYS A 50 -10.24 -0.18 26.69
C LYS A 50 -9.53 -0.21 25.35
N VAL A 51 -9.69 0.84 24.55
CA VAL A 51 -8.99 1.00 23.28
C VAL A 51 -8.10 2.23 23.36
N ARG A 52 -6.79 2.03 23.18
CA ARG A 52 -5.81 3.11 23.10
C ARG A 52 -5.26 3.17 21.68
N LEU A 53 -5.40 4.33 21.04
CA LEU A 53 -4.95 4.58 19.69
C LEU A 53 -4.04 5.80 19.67
N GLU A 54 -2.92 5.70 18.96
CA GLU A 54 -2.05 6.82 18.61
C GLU A 54 -1.98 6.89 17.10
N GLU A 55 -2.43 8.01 16.52
CA GLU A 55 -2.51 8.16 15.07
C GLU A 55 -1.12 8.27 14.44
N ALA A 56 -0.89 7.51 13.38
CA ALA A 56 0.32 7.61 12.57
C ALA A 56 0.27 8.88 11.68
N PRO A 57 1.42 9.45 11.32
CA PRO A 57 1.46 10.55 10.35
C PRO A 57 0.80 10.14 9.03
N PHE A 58 -0.18 10.92 8.58
CA PHE A 58 -0.89 10.62 7.34
C PHE A 58 -0.04 10.79 6.09
N ARG A 59 1.05 11.54 6.18
CA ARG A 59 1.94 11.85 5.07
C ARG A 59 3.36 11.47 5.40
N THR A 60 4.00 10.81 4.47
CA THR A 60 5.43 10.48 4.54
C THR A 60 6.06 10.97 3.24
N VAL A 61 7.20 11.65 3.37
CA VAL A 61 8.05 12.06 2.25
C VAL A 61 9.41 11.44 2.49
N GLU A 62 9.93 10.78 1.48
CA GLU A 62 11.26 10.16 1.51
C GLU A 62 12.08 10.72 0.35
N ALA A 63 13.34 11.02 0.61
CA ALA A 63 14.32 11.39 -0.40
C ALA A 63 15.59 10.58 -0.15
N GLY A 64 16.08 9.95 -1.20
CA GLY A 64 17.26 9.10 -1.16
C GLY A 64 18.23 9.46 -2.28
N LEU A 65 19.52 9.36 -1.97
CA LEU A 65 20.59 9.46 -2.94
C LEU A 65 21.41 8.17 -2.87
N ARG A 66 21.73 7.64 -4.04
CA ARG A 66 22.58 6.47 -4.19
C ARG A 66 23.66 6.77 -5.23
N TYR A 67 24.80 6.17 -5.05
CA TYR A 67 25.85 6.17 -6.07
C TYR A 67 26.36 4.74 -6.22
N ALA A 68 26.35 4.23 -7.45
CA ALA A 68 26.95 2.96 -7.82
C ALA A 68 28.04 3.20 -8.86
N THR A 69 29.13 2.45 -8.77
CA THR A 69 30.29 2.65 -9.65
C THR A 69 30.04 2.24 -11.09
N ASP A 70 29.05 1.40 -11.31
CA ASP A 70 28.60 0.87 -12.61
C ASP A 70 27.41 1.62 -13.21
N ALA A 71 26.50 2.16 -12.37
CA ALA A 71 25.27 2.84 -12.79
C ALA A 71 25.29 4.36 -12.51
N GLY A 72 26.29 4.86 -11.74
CA GLY A 72 26.40 6.27 -11.40
C GLY A 72 25.46 6.74 -10.29
N PRO A 73 25.15 8.07 -10.25
CA PRO A 73 24.24 8.65 -9.27
C PRO A 73 22.79 8.32 -9.57
N ALA A 74 22.04 8.06 -8.49
CA ALA A 74 20.61 7.83 -8.54
C ALA A 74 19.90 8.66 -7.46
N VAL A 75 18.71 9.15 -7.78
CA VAL A 75 17.83 9.90 -6.88
C VAL A 75 16.51 9.15 -6.76
N ARG A 76 16.06 8.96 -5.53
CA ARG A 76 14.73 8.44 -5.24
C ARG A 76 13.95 9.47 -4.44
N LEU A 77 12.75 9.77 -4.91
CA LEU A 77 11.76 10.55 -4.17
C LEU A 77 10.51 9.70 -3.99
N ALA A 78 9.96 9.67 -2.78
CA ALA A 78 8.72 8.98 -2.53
C ALA A 78 7.80 9.85 -1.65
N PHE A 79 6.52 9.76 -1.95
CA PHE A 79 5.45 10.40 -1.18
C PHE A 79 4.37 9.37 -0.92
N GLN A 80 3.92 9.28 0.32
CA GLN A 80 2.79 8.46 0.69
C GLN A 80 1.77 9.28 1.46
N HIS A 81 0.51 9.15 1.10
CA HIS A 81 -0.62 9.67 1.87
C HIS A 81 -1.51 8.52 2.32
N ARG A 82 -1.59 8.32 3.64
CA ARG A 82 -2.51 7.37 4.27
C ARG A 82 -3.82 8.09 4.57
N ASN A 83 -4.94 7.39 4.39
CA ASN A 83 -6.28 7.93 4.69
C ASN A 83 -6.68 9.13 3.80
N LEU A 84 -6.39 9.06 2.50
CA LEU A 84 -6.59 10.15 1.54
C LEU A 84 -8.04 10.65 1.51
N LEU A 85 -9.00 9.75 1.52
CA LEU A 85 -10.45 10.03 1.46
C LEU A 85 -11.16 9.72 2.79
N ARG A 86 -10.40 9.56 3.89
CA ARG A 86 -10.89 9.28 5.26
C ARG A 86 -11.54 7.89 5.45
N ALA A 87 -11.23 6.94 4.59
CA ALA A 87 -11.68 5.55 4.72
C ALA A 87 -10.52 4.55 4.63
N GLY A 88 -9.29 5.00 4.98
CA GLY A 88 -8.09 4.18 5.02
C GLY A 88 -7.39 4.01 3.67
N GLU A 89 -7.79 4.79 2.65
CA GLU A 89 -7.15 4.73 1.34
C GLU A 89 -5.70 5.22 1.41
N ARG A 90 -4.84 4.58 0.65
CA ARG A 90 -3.42 4.91 0.54
C ARG A 90 -3.09 5.33 -0.89
N LEU A 91 -2.44 6.47 -1.02
CA LEU A 91 -1.81 6.91 -2.25
C LEU A 91 -0.30 6.88 -2.05
N SER A 92 0.41 6.19 -2.93
CA SER A 92 1.87 6.16 -2.97
C SER A 92 2.33 6.66 -4.32
N LEU A 93 3.28 7.57 -4.31
CA LEU A 93 3.95 8.10 -5.49
C LEU A 93 5.44 7.88 -5.31
N SER A 94 6.14 7.41 -6.33
CA SER A 94 7.60 7.35 -6.34
C SER A 94 8.16 7.83 -7.67
N LEU A 95 9.32 8.45 -7.60
CA LEU A 95 10.14 8.83 -8.72
C LEU A 95 11.55 8.32 -8.45
N ASP A 96 12.01 7.44 -9.29
CA ASP A 96 13.37 6.94 -9.31
C ASP A 96 14.05 7.47 -10.58
N THR A 97 15.23 8.04 -10.43
CA THR A 97 15.99 8.63 -11.55
C THR A 97 17.43 8.20 -11.43
N GLU A 98 17.89 7.51 -12.44
CA GLU A 98 19.27 7.16 -12.71
C GLU A 98 19.77 7.90 -13.98
N ILE A 99 21.02 7.73 -14.37
CA ILE A 99 21.56 8.40 -15.57
C ILE A 99 20.78 7.98 -16.82
N ASP A 100 20.56 6.68 -16.95
CA ASP A 100 20.01 6.07 -18.16
C ASP A 100 18.58 5.55 -17.94
N GLU A 101 18.05 5.63 -16.71
CA GLU A 101 16.72 5.14 -16.38
C GLU A 101 15.94 6.13 -15.53
N GLN A 102 14.67 6.32 -15.88
CA GLN A 102 13.72 7.13 -15.13
C GLN A 102 12.43 6.35 -14.98
N GLU A 103 11.95 6.27 -13.75
CA GLU A 103 10.72 5.56 -13.42
C GLU A 103 9.84 6.42 -12.53
N PHE A 104 8.58 6.56 -12.88
CA PHE A 104 7.54 7.13 -12.04
C PHE A 104 6.46 6.11 -11.79
N GLU A 105 6.12 5.88 -10.53
CA GLU A 105 5.02 5.01 -10.12
C GLU A 105 4.01 5.78 -9.28
N ALA A 106 2.72 5.57 -9.58
CA ALA A 106 1.61 5.99 -8.74
C ALA A 106 0.72 4.80 -8.43
N ARG A 107 0.47 4.54 -7.14
CA ARG A 107 -0.33 3.41 -6.65
C ARG A 107 -1.38 3.91 -5.67
N PHE A 108 -2.62 3.48 -5.90
CA PHE A 108 -3.74 3.73 -5.02
C PHE A 108 -4.28 2.42 -4.49
N THR A 109 -4.42 2.32 -3.18
CA THR A 109 -4.96 1.16 -2.48
C THR A 109 -6.19 1.57 -1.69
N LYS A 110 -7.29 0.85 -1.87
CA LYS A 110 -8.53 1.04 -1.11
C LYS A 110 -8.87 -0.23 -0.33
N PRO A 111 -8.63 -0.22 1.00
CA PRO A 111 -9.04 -1.32 1.85
C PRO A 111 -10.57 -1.37 1.97
N GLN A 112 -11.10 -2.52 2.33
CA GLN A 112 -12.54 -2.77 2.53
C GLN A 112 -13.41 -2.32 1.34
N PHE A 113 -12.89 -2.50 0.13
CA PHE A 113 -13.59 -2.13 -1.09
C PHE A 113 -14.80 -3.04 -1.31
N LEU A 114 -16.00 -2.47 -1.33
CA LEU A 114 -17.30 -3.14 -1.44
C LEU A 114 -17.64 -4.08 -0.26
N ARG A 115 -16.68 -4.74 0.36
CA ARG A 115 -16.89 -5.72 1.45
C ARG A 115 -15.71 -5.69 2.43
N PRO A 116 -15.93 -6.06 3.71
CA PRO A 116 -14.85 -6.28 4.66
C PRO A 116 -13.88 -7.36 4.16
N GLY A 117 -12.59 -7.20 4.42
CA GLY A 117 -11.55 -8.13 3.99
C GLY A 117 -11.27 -8.12 2.48
N GLN A 118 -11.76 -7.12 1.75
CA GLN A 118 -11.50 -6.98 0.33
C GLN A 118 -10.75 -5.67 0.06
N GLU A 119 -9.69 -5.73 -0.73
CA GLU A 119 -8.84 -4.58 -1.07
C GLU A 119 -8.77 -4.43 -2.58
N LEU A 120 -8.93 -3.19 -3.04
CA LEU A 120 -8.67 -2.79 -4.42
C LEU A 120 -7.32 -2.11 -4.49
N GLU A 121 -6.50 -2.51 -5.46
CA GLU A 121 -5.27 -1.83 -5.83
C GLU A 121 -5.35 -1.40 -7.29
N VAL A 122 -4.98 -0.14 -7.56
CA VAL A 122 -4.79 0.39 -8.93
C VAL A 122 -3.46 1.12 -8.95
N GLY A 123 -2.70 0.92 -10.01
CA GLY A 123 -1.40 1.56 -10.18
C GLY A 123 -1.11 1.85 -11.64
N ILE A 124 -0.28 2.85 -11.83
CA ILE A 124 0.37 3.16 -13.09
C ILE A 124 1.86 3.33 -12.83
N LYS A 125 2.65 2.91 -13.80
CA LYS A 125 4.08 3.09 -13.82
C LYS A 125 4.46 3.57 -15.22
N SER A 126 5.23 4.64 -15.31
CA SER A 126 5.85 5.07 -16.56
C SER A 126 7.35 4.96 -16.42
N PHE A 127 8.00 4.54 -17.48
CA PHE A 127 9.44 4.37 -17.50
C PHE A 127 10.04 4.88 -18.80
N ARG A 128 11.29 5.31 -18.69
CA ARG A 128 12.16 5.61 -19.80
C ARG A 128 13.52 4.99 -19.49
N ALA A 129 14.02 4.19 -20.41
CA ALA A 129 15.35 3.60 -20.33
C ALA A 129 16.10 3.95 -21.61
N ASP A 130 17.32 4.45 -21.43
CA ASP A 130 18.27 4.81 -22.49
C ASP A 130 19.44 3.83 -22.39
N ASP A 131 19.20 2.59 -22.85
CA ASP A 131 20.21 1.53 -22.82
C ASP A 131 20.69 1.24 -24.25
N SER A 132 21.81 1.86 -24.61
CA SER A 132 22.39 1.71 -25.97
C SER A 132 22.57 0.23 -26.34
N PRO A 133 22.07 -0.24 -27.51
CA PRO A 133 21.61 0.55 -28.67
C PRO A 133 20.11 0.86 -28.72
N TYR A 134 19.35 0.66 -27.66
CA TYR A 134 17.89 0.81 -27.64
C TYR A 134 17.45 1.92 -26.68
N ASP A 135 16.46 2.71 -27.09
CA ASP A 135 15.70 3.60 -26.23
C ASP A 135 14.34 2.99 -26.00
N ALA A 136 13.92 2.83 -24.77
CA ALA A 136 12.61 2.34 -24.42
C ALA A 136 11.84 3.37 -23.60
N THR A 137 10.60 3.62 -23.98
CA THR A 137 9.66 4.43 -23.20
C THR A 137 8.32 3.73 -23.16
N GLY A 138 7.75 3.62 -21.97
CA GLY A 138 6.50 2.91 -21.81
C GLY A 138 5.74 3.28 -20.56
N PHE A 139 4.59 2.65 -20.43
CA PHE A 139 3.83 2.68 -19.20
C PHE A 139 3.15 1.32 -18.96
N ASP A 140 3.01 0.99 -17.68
CA ASP A 140 2.27 -0.15 -17.20
C ASP A 140 1.08 0.33 -16.39
N ALA A 141 -0.02 -0.40 -16.48
CA ALA A 141 -1.18 -0.18 -15.63
C ALA A 141 -1.57 -1.51 -14.97
N ILE A 142 -1.86 -1.46 -13.69
CA ILE A 142 -2.34 -2.61 -12.92
C ILE A 142 -3.64 -2.27 -12.24
N ALA A 143 -4.57 -3.22 -12.26
CA ALA A 143 -5.76 -3.19 -11.41
C ALA A 143 -5.96 -4.56 -10.79
N GLY A 144 -6.01 -4.62 -9.47
CA GLY A 144 -6.09 -5.87 -8.71
C GLY A 144 -7.14 -5.80 -7.62
N LEU A 145 -7.71 -6.95 -7.34
CA LEU A 145 -8.64 -7.16 -6.24
C LEU A 145 -8.13 -8.33 -5.39
N ARG A 146 -7.92 -8.07 -4.11
CA ARG A 146 -7.52 -9.08 -3.12
C ARG A 146 -8.62 -9.25 -2.10
N ARG A 147 -8.87 -10.49 -1.67
CA ARG A 147 -9.87 -10.81 -0.66
C ARG A 147 -9.38 -11.87 0.30
N ASP A 148 -9.52 -11.60 1.58
CA ASP A 148 -9.28 -12.57 2.64
C ASP A 148 -10.49 -13.50 2.78
N LEU A 149 -10.23 -14.80 2.73
CA LEU A 149 -11.21 -15.89 2.84
C LEU A 149 -10.97 -16.63 4.15
N GLY A 150 -11.27 -15.96 5.27
CA GLY A 150 -11.01 -16.48 6.62
C GLY A 150 -9.58 -16.23 7.09
N GLU A 151 -9.11 -17.01 8.06
CA GLU A 151 -7.83 -16.74 8.75
C GLU A 151 -6.57 -17.12 7.95
N ASN A 152 -6.68 -18.07 7.00
CA ASN A 152 -5.52 -18.69 6.37
C ASN A 152 -5.50 -18.58 4.84
N TRP A 153 -6.50 -17.98 4.22
CA TRP A 153 -6.59 -17.92 2.76
C TRP A 153 -6.81 -16.50 2.27
N THR A 154 -6.02 -16.10 1.31
CA THR A 154 -6.22 -14.86 0.57
C THR A 154 -6.30 -15.18 -0.92
N LEU A 155 -7.35 -14.72 -1.57
CA LEU A 155 -7.53 -14.82 -3.01
C LEU A 155 -7.27 -13.46 -3.64
N GLY A 156 -6.48 -13.44 -4.71
CA GLY A 156 -6.21 -12.24 -5.50
C GLY A 156 -6.41 -12.48 -6.99
N VAL A 157 -6.92 -11.49 -7.68
CA VAL A 157 -6.95 -11.40 -9.13
C VAL A 157 -6.46 -10.02 -9.55
N ALA A 158 -5.60 -9.96 -10.56
CA ALA A 158 -5.11 -8.71 -11.12
C ALA A 158 -5.05 -8.79 -12.64
N GLY A 159 -5.33 -7.67 -13.28
CA GLY A 159 -5.06 -7.43 -14.68
C GLY A 159 -3.89 -6.47 -14.82
N VAL A 160 -2.98 -6.74 -15.74
CA VAL A 160 -1.85 -5.88 -16.09
C VAL A 160 -1.94 -5.54 -17.57
N GLY A 161 -1.80 -4.27 -17.90
CA GLY A 161 -1.65 -3.77 -19.25
C GLY A 161 -0.30 -3.09 -19.37
N GLU A 162 0.46 -3.43 -20.42
CA GLU A 162 1.77 -2.87 -20.71
C GLU A 162 1.78 -2.28 -22.10
N PHE A 163 2.39 -1.10 -22.25
CA PHE A 163 2.64 -0.46 -23.52
C PHE A 163 4.05 0.11 -23.53
N ALA A 164 4.86 -0.31 -24.51
CA ALA A 164 6.22 0.19 -24.68
C ALA A 164 6.48 0.53 -26.14
N LEU A 165 7.20 1.64 -26.33
CA LEU A 165 7.83 2.02 -27.60
C LEU A 165 9.33 1.78 -27.47
N ILE A 166 9.90 1.08 -28.42
CA ILE A 166 11.32 0.78 -28.47
C ILE A 166 11.85 1.35 -29.79
N ASP A 167 12.78 2.26 -29.68
CA ASP A 167 13.48 2.85 -30.81
C ASP A 167 14.91 2.33 -30.86
N GLU A 168 15.30 1.74 -31.98
CA GLU A 168 16.69 1.40 -32.26
C GLU A 168 17.43 2.65 -32.73
N ARG A 169 18.50 3.04 -32.06
CA ARG A 169 19.43 4.04 -32.59
C ARG A 169 20.13 3.43 -33.79
N GLY A 170 19.59 3.72 -34.97
CA GLY A 170 20.14 3.25 -36.22
C GLY A 170 21.62 3.59 -36.34
N GLY A 171 22.47 2.59 -36.47
CA GLY A 171 23.83 2.81 -36.90
C GLY A 171 23.77 3.38 -38.32
N ASP A 172 24.06 4.66 -38.47
CA ASP A 172 24.41 5.25 -39.76
C ASP A 172 25.64 4.48 -40.25
N THR A 173 25.40 3.47 -41.06
CA THR A 173 26.44 2.84 -41.85
C THR A 173 26.69 3.79 -43.04
N GLU A 174 27.50 4.82 -42.81
CA GLU A 174 28.14 5.50 -43.96
C GLU A 174 28.99 4.49 -44.71
N ALA A 175 28.59 4.19 -45.92
CA ALA A 175 29.36 3.39 -46.88
C ALA A 175 30.28 4.35 -47.69
#